data_5be5f311b9f218e1b08d65eda0c61621
#
_entry.id   5be5f311b9f218e1b08d65eda0c61621
#
_cell.length_a   1.000
_cell.length_b   1.000
_cell.length_c   1.000
_cell.angle_alpha   90.00
_cell.angle_beta   90.00
_cell.angle_gamma   90.00
#
_symmetry.space_group_name_H-M   'P 1'
#
loop_
_entity.id
_entity.type
_entity.pdbx_description
1 polymer ?
#
loop_
_entity_poly.entity_id
_entity_poly.type
_entity_poly.pdbx_seq_one_letter_code
_entity_poly.pdbx_strand_id
1 'polypeptide(L)'
;IFGFLMDKQEIKRADLLKIFADCNSYIIQADDKNISPHLEENIAQMVRVVNMSYKISKSKFVWMKRLQENKNNMKKQLDGVSKAISNIAEDIKKDAKNEGKYENEKQTIISLAKQKEIELSEVLIKKEDRFLVELYLSNLDDIENNYVQILEKILTDVLKEKIVFNEEASVGNRLNFLSEDKYVMAIGIASTSKDKNPISGDSILNIRLKDGKYLVALSDGMGSGEKANQSSNQALKMLENLLLSGFDKETSIDLINTSLMSKENEVFATLDIAIIDLYKGN
;
A
#
# COMPACT_ATOMS: atom_id res chain seq x y z
N ILE A 1 27.47 -10.98 31.49
CA ILE A 1 27.04 -9.82 32.31
C ILE A 1 25.97 -9.01 31.56
N PHE A 2 26.17 -8.64 30.32
CA PHE A 2 25.19 -7.85 29.55
C PHE A 2 23.82 -8.55 29.39
N GLY A 3 23.77 -9.86 29.11
CA GLY A 3 22.51 -10.62 28.99
C GLY A 3 21.68 -10.67 30.26
N PHE A 4 22.32 -10.74 31.43
CA PHE A 4 21.65 -10.75 32.73
C PHE A 4 21.02 -9.40 33.10
N LEU A 5 21.55 -8.29 32.56
CA LEU A 5 21.07 -6.95 32.83
C LEU A 5 19.94 -6.49 31.88
N MET A 6 19.79 -7.13 30.69
CA MET A 6 18.83 -6.69 29.66
C MET A 6 17.37 -6.85 30.09
N ASP A 7 17.07 -7.82 30.95
CA ASP A 7 15.69 -8.11 31.40
C ASP A 7 15.25 -7.29 32.64
N LYS A 8 16.17 -6.52 33.25
CA LYS A 8 15.85 -5.74 34.44
C LYS A 8 15.53 -4.29 34.10
N GLN A 9 14.54 -3.74 34.78
CA GLN A 9 14.21 -2.31 34.69
C GLN A 9 15.19 -1.42 35.45
N GLU A 10 15.76 -1.92 36.54
CA GLU A 10 16.69 -1.22 37.41
C GLU A 10 17.66 -2.18 38.10
N ILE A 11 18.93 -1.77 38.22
CA ILE A 11 19.98 -2.53 38.88
C ILE A 11 19.99 -2.15 40.38
N LYS A 12 19.81 -3.15 41.23
CA LYS A 12 19.80 -2.99 42.69
C LYS A 12 21.18 -3.30 43.30
N ARG A 13 21.41 -2.87 44.57
CA ARG A 13 22.63 -3.16 45.30
C ARG A 13 23.00 -4.66 45.29
N ALA A 14 21.99 -5.52 45.50
CA ALA A 14 22.20 -6.97 45.51
C ALA A 14 22.73 -7.52 44.17
N ASP A 15 22.30 -6.93 43.06
CA ASP A 15 22.74 -7.33 41.71
C ASP A 15 24.21 -6.97 41.48
N LEU A 16 24.64 -5.80 41.92
CA LEU A 16 26.06 -5.41 41.85
C LEU A 16 26.93 -6.27 42.75
N LEU A 17 26.50 -6.56 43.97
CA LEU A 17 27.24 -7.44 44.90
C LEU A 17 27.41 -8.85 44.30
N LYS A 18 26.37 -9.37 43.63
CA LYS A 18 26.45 -10.67 42.92
C LYS A 18 27.45 -10.62 41.77
N ILE A 19 27.42 -9.56 40.97
CA ILE A 19 28.39 -9.38 39.86
C ILE A 19 29.81 -9.27 40.41
N PHE A 20 30.02 -8.56 41.50
CA PHE A 20 31.35 -8.46 42.15
C PHE A 20 31.79 -9.80 42.73
N ALA A 21 30.88 -10.58 43.34
CA ALA A 21 31.20 -11.92 43.83
C ALA A 21 31.58 -12.87 42.69
N ASP A 22 30.83 -12.82 41.58
CA ASP A 22 31.12 -13.64 40.37
C ASP A 22 32.44 -13.21 39.73
N CYS A 23 32.81 -11.92 39.75
CA CYS A 23 34.08 -11.43 39.25
C CYS A 23 35.26 -11.74 40.22
N ASN A 24 35.02 -11.72 41.51
CA ASN A 24 36.03 -12.01 42.54
C ASN A 24 36.46 -13.49 42.55
N SER A 25 35.62 -14.42 42.08
CA SER A 25 35.98 -15.82 41.92
C SER A 25 37.19 -16.03 40.99
N TYR A 26 37.54 -15.04 40.17
CA TYR A 26 38.70 -15.04 39.25
C TYR A 26 39.94 -14.31 39.80
N ILE A 27 39.82 -13.48 40.83
CA ILE A 27 40.92 -12.54 41.18
C ILE A 27 41.42 -12.67 42.63
N ILE A 28 40.65 -13.13 43.63
CA ILE A 28 41.10 -13.18 45.02
C ILE A 28 40.59 -14.42 45.76
N GLN A 29 41.51 -15.32 46.09
CA GLN A 29 41.41 -16.12 47.29
C GLN A 29 41.67 -15.19 48.51
N ALA A 30 40.67 -14.51 49.00
CA ALA A 30 40.79 -13.71 50.20
C ALA A 30 39.50 -13.84 51.05
N ASP A 31 39.70 -14.12 52.30
CA ASP A 31 38.73 -14.33 53.38
C ASP A 31 37.44 -13.49 53.29
N ASP A 32 36.35 -14.18 53.46
CA ASP A 32 34.96 -13.84 53.16
C ASP A 32 34.30 -12.88 54.14
N LYS A 33 35.01 -12.01 54.86
CA LYS A 33 34.37 -11.18 55.92
C LYS A 33 34.66 -9.70 55.97
N ASN A 34 35.48 -9.15 55.09
CA ASN A 34 35.70 -7.69 55.10
C ASN A 34 35.62 -7.08 53.71
N ILE A 35 34.37 -6.82 53.27
CA ILE A 35 34.17 -5.75 52.27
C ILE A 35 34.63 -4.47 52.98
N SER A 36 35.68 -3.85 52.46
CA SER A 36 36.24 -2.63 53.03
C SER A 36 35.10 -1.62 53.31
N PRO A 37 35.02 -0.98 54.51
CA PRO A 37 34.01 0.03 54.79
C PRO A 37 33.92 1.12 53.73
N HIS A 38 35.05 1.40 53.08
CA HIS A 38 35.14 2.34 51.95
C HIS A 38 34.39 1.88 50.70
N LEU A 39 34.25 0.56 50.49
CA LEU A 39 33.47 0.00 49.39
C LEU A 39 31.96 0.08 49.67
N GLU A 40 31.54 -0.09 50.89
CA GLU A 40 30.15 0.04 51.32
C GLU A 40 29.63 1.48 51.19
N GLU A 41 30.45 2.46 51.54
CA GLU A 41 30.12 3.87 51.46
C GLU A 41 29.96 4.34 50.00
N ASN A 42 30.75 3.75 49.08
CA ASN A 42 30.73 4.09 47.66
C ASN A 42 29.74 3.25 46.81
N ILE A 43 29.21 2.14 47.35
CA ILE A 43 28.26 1.26 46.63
C ILE A 43 27.03 2.01 46.11
N ALA A 44 26.45 2.91 46.92
CA ALA A 44 25.28 3.70 46.54
C ALA A 44 25.56 4.63 45.35
N GLN A 45 26.74 5.20 45.28
CA GLN A 45 27.20 6.03 44.20
C GLN A 45 27.46 5.20 42.93
N MET A 46 28.10 4.04 43.09
CA MET A 46 28.33 3.07 42.01
C MET A 46 27.01 2.58 41.40
N VAL A 47 25.99 2.24 42.22
CA VAL A 47 24.65 1.85 41.75
C VAL A 47 24.04 2.95 40.90
N ARG A 48 24.15 4.22 41.27
CA ARG A 48 23.63 5.36 40.52
C ARG A 48 24.35 5.49 39.17
N VAL A 49 25.67 5.44 39.14
CA VAL A 49 26.48 5.56 37.92
C VAL A 49 26.19 4.40 36.96
N VAL A 50 26.12 3.16 37.48
CA VAL A 50 25.81 1.98 36.66
C VAL A 50 24.40 2.06 36.10
N ASN A 51 23.40 2.45 36.90
CA ASN A 51 22.03 2.62 36.40
C ASN A 51 21.92 3.74 35.37
N MET A 52 22.63 4.84 35.54
CA MET A 52 22.68 5.93 34.58
C MET A 52 23.30 5.44 33.25
N SER A 53 24.45 4.77 33.30
CA SER A 53 25.10 4.20 32.12
C SER A 53 24.25 3.15 31.45
N TYR A 54 23.57 2.32 32.23
CA TYR A 54 22.62 1.33 31.72
C TYR A 54 21.44 1.96 30.99
N LYS A 55 20.79 2.97 31.59
CA LYS A 55 19.68 3.71 30.95
C LYS A 55 20.11 4.33 29.63
N ILE A 56 21.28 4.96 29.59
CA ILE A 56 21.85 5.54 28.37
C ILE A 56 22.10 4.47 27.31
N SER A 57 22.74 3.36 27.69
CA SER A 57 23.04 2.26 26.78
C SER A 57 21.77 1.59 26.24
N LYS A 58 20.76 1.36 27.08
CA LYS A 58 19.46 0.82 26.69
C LYS A 58 18.74 1.75 25.75
N SER A 59 18.69 3.05 26.06
CA SER A 59 18.09 4.07 25.18
C SER A 59 18.80 4.12 23.83
N LYS A 60 20.14 4.11 23.82
CA LYS A 60 20.94 4.06 22.56
C LYS A 60 20.66 2.80 21.74
N PHE A 61 20.56 1.63 22.39
CA PHE A 61 20.24 0.37 21.70
C PHE A 61 18.85 0.39 21.07
N VAL A 62 17.84 0.83 21.85
CA VAL A 62 16.46 0.96 21.32
C VAL A 62 16.40 1.96 20.16
N TRP A 63 17.11 3.09 20.30
CA TRP A 63 17.16 4.09 19.23
C TRP A 63 17.85 3.56 17.97
N MET A 64 18.99 2.84 18.12
CA MET A 64 19.66 2.22 16.98
C MET A 64 18.83 1.15 16.29
N LYS A 65 18.09 0.35 17.07
CA LYS A 65 17.16 -0.65 16.51
C LYS A 65 16.04 0.03 15.70
N ARG A 66 15.40 1.07 16.24
CA ARG A 66 14.39 1.86 15.51
C ARG A 66 14.95 2.51 14.24
N LEU A 67 16.16 3.04 14.31
CA LEU A 67 16.83 3.63 13.15
C LEU A 67 17.05 2.59 12.04
N GLN A 68 17.47 1.38 12.41
CA GLN A 68 17.68 0.29 11.46
C GLN A 68 16.35 -0.19 10.85
N GLU A 69 15.30 -0.30 11.65
CA GLU A 69 13.94 -0.64 11.18
C GLU A 69 13.43 0.43 10.21
N ASN A 70 13.54 1.71 10.55
CA ASN A 70 13.16 2.81 9.66
C ASN A 70 13.95 2.81 8.34
N LYS A 71 15.25 2.54 8.40
CA LYS A 71 16.09 2.40 7.21
C LYS A 71 15.63 1.25 6.31
N ASN A 72 15.29 0.11 6.90
CA ASN A 72 14.79 -1.04 6.15
C ASN A 72 13.41 -0.75 5.53
N ASN A 73 12.54 -0.06 6.25
CA ASN A 73 11.23 0.35 5.76
C ASN A 73 11.37 1.33 4.59
N MET A 74 12.24 2.34 4.72
CA MET A 74 12.53 3.28 3.63
C MET A 74 13.10 2.58 2.40
N LYS A 75 13.98 1.58 2.59
CA LYS A 75 14.49 0.76 1.47
C LYS A 75 13.36 0.04 0.75
N LYS A 76 12.44 -0.60 1.46
CA LYS A 76 11.28 -1.29 0.86
C LYS A 76 10.38 -0.32 0.08
N GLN A 77 10.15 0.90 0.61
CA GLN A 77 9.39 1.93 -0.09
C GLN A 77 10.07 2.35 -1.40
N LEU A 78 11.39 2.58 -1.37
CA LEU A 78 12.16 2.93 -2.56
C LEU A 78 12.19 1.80 -3.59
N ASP A 79 12.31 0.55 -3.16
CA ASP A 79 12.25 -0.62 -4.03
C ASP A 79 10.85 -0.73 -4.70
N GLY A 80 9.77 -0.45 -3.94
CA GLY A 80 8.41 -0.39 -4.48
C GLY A 80 8.23 0.70 -5.54
N VAL A 81 8.68 1.91 -5.26
CA VAL A 81 8.64 3.02 -6.23
C VAL A 81 9.48 2.69 -7.48
N SER A 82 10.66 2.08 -7.31
CA SER A 82 11.50 1.65 -8.43
C SER A 82 10.79 0.63 -9.33
N LYS A 83 10.10 -0.35 -8.73
CA LYS A 83 9.28 -1.31 -9.49
C LYS A 83 8.16 -0.62 -10.27
N ALA A 84 7.43 0.30 -9.64
CA ALA A 84 6.37 1.03 -10.31
C ALA A 84 6.89 1.82 -11.52
N ILE A 85 8.01 2.52 -11.35
CA ILE A 85 8.66 3.24 -12.46
C ILE A 85 9.08 2.26 -13.57
N SER A 86 9.63 1.10 -13.22
CA SER A 86 9.99 0.07 -14.21
C SER A 86 8.79 -0.46 -14.97
N ASN A 87 7.67 -0.72 -14.30
CA ASN A 87 6.43 -1.15 -14.93
C ASN A 87 5.89 -0.09 -15.91
N ILE A 88 5.87 1.18 -15.48
CA ILE A 88 5.48 2.31 -16.36
C ILE A 88 6.42 2.39 -17.58
N ALA A 89 7.72 2.24 -17.37
CA ALA A 89 8.68 2.27 -18.48
C ALA A 89 8.51 1.09 -19.44
N GLU A 90 8.13 -0.09 -18.96
CA GLU A 90 7.79 -1.23 -19.79
C GLU A 90 6.50 -1.01 -20.59
N ASP A 91 5.49 -0.41 -19.95
CA ASP A 91 4.23 -0.07 -20.62
C ASP A 91 4.45 0.96 -21.74
N ILE A 92 5.24 2.01 -21.46
CA ILE A 92 5.63 2.98 -22.49
C ILE A 92 6.39 2.29 -23.65
N LYS A 93 7.28 1.35 -23.36
CA LYS A 93 7.99 0.58 -24.42
C LYS A 93 7.06 -0.32 -25.23
N LYS A 94 6.06 -0.92 -24.59
CA LYS A 94 5.04 -1.72 -25.30
C LYS A 94 4.18 -0.82 -26.17
N ASP A 95 3.82 0.35 -25.67
CA ASP A 95 3.06 1.35 -26.41
C ASP A 95 3.83 1.83 -27.65
N ALA A 96 5.10 2.19 -27.51
CA ALA A 96 5.97 2.58 -28.61
C ALA A 96 6.19 1.46 -29.65
N LYS A 97 6.19 0.19 -29.24
CA LYS A 97 6.24 -0.95 -30.19
C LYS A 97 4.92 -1.19 -30.90
N ASN A 98 3.80 -0.76 -30.34
CA ASN A 98 2.48 -0.86 -30.94
C ASN A 98 2.12 0.39 -31.77
N GLU A 99 2.95 1.43 -31.77
CA GLU A 99 2.82 2.57 -32.69
C GLU A 99 2.79 2.09 -34.13
N GLY A 100 1.69 2.39 -34.81
CA GLY A 100 1.45 1.97 -36.19
C GLY A 100 0.58 0.72 -36.37
N LYS A 101 0.36 -0.12 -35.35
CA LYS A 101 -0.42 -1.35 -35.50
C LYS A 101 -1.89 -1.10 -35.85
N TYR A 102 -2.47 -0.01 -35.36
CA TYR A 102 -3.87 0.38 -35.55
C TYR A 102 -4.02 1.74 -36.24
N GLU A 103 -3.05 2.14 -37.07
CA GLU A 103 -3.04 3.49 -37.63
C GLU A 103 -4.20 3.68 -38.64
N ASN A 104 -4.56 2.66 -39.39
CA ASN A 104 -5.71 2.70 -40.31
C ASN A 104 -7.03 2.81 -39.53
N GLU A 105 -7.17 2.06 -38.43
CA GLU A 105 -8.33 2.10 -37.55
C GLU A 105 -8.44 3.48 -36.85
N LYS A 106 -7.35 4.04 -36.38
CA LYS A 106 -7.31 5.40 -35.80
C LYS A 106 -7.81 6.45 -36.76
N GLN A 107 -7.27 6.47 -38.00
CA GLN A 107 -7.68 7.41 -39.03
C GLN A 107 -9.15 7.24 -39.42
N THR A 108 -9.62 6.00 -39.47
CA THR A 108 -11.03 5.70 -39.73
C THR A 108 -11.93 6.22 -38.62
N ILE A 109 -11.55 6.00 -37.35
CA ILE A 109 -12.29 6.49 -36.19
C ILE A 109 -12.36 8.02 -36.21
N ILE A 110 -11.23 8.71 -36.42
CA ILE A 110 -11.19 10.17 -36.50
C ILE A 110 -12.10 10.68 -37.62
N SER A 111 -12.07 10.05 -38.82
CA SER A 111 -12.88 10.47 -39.95
C SER A 111 -14.39 10.28 -39.70
N LEU A 112 -14.78 9.15 -39.11
CA LEU A 112 -16.16 8.85 -38.76
C LEU A 112 -16.69 9.73 -37.65
N ALA A 113 -15.89 10.00 -36.61
CA ALA A 113 -16.22 10.93 -35.52
C ALA A 113 -16.45 12.34 -36.10
N LYS A 114 -15.56 12.82 -36.97
CA LYS A 114 -15.69 14.12 -37.62
C LYS A 114 -16.98 14.25 -38.46
N GLN A 115 -17.41 13.17 -39.14
CA GLN A 115 -18.71 13.15 -39.86
C GLN A 115 -19.90 13.29 -38.93
N LYS A 116 -19.72 13.06 -37.63
CA LYS A 116 -20.72 13.22 -36.57
C LYS A 116 -20.51 14.49 -35.74
N GLU A 117 -19.71 15.42 -36.23
CA GLU A 117 -19.38 16.69 -35.59
C GLU A 117 -18.61 16.51 -34.26
N ILE A 118 -17.94 15.36 -34.08
CA ILE A 118 -17.11 15.07 -32.91
C ILE A 118 -15.65 15.22 -33.36
N GLU A 119 -14.98 16.24 -32.80
CA GLU A 119 -13.56 16.47 -33.09
C GLU A 119 -12.69 15.76 -32.05
N LEU A 120 -11.85 14.85 -32.55
CA LEU A 120 -10.86 14.11 -31.74
C LEU A 120 -9.48 14.68 -32.02
N SER A 121 -8.76 15.05 -30.96
CA SER A 121 -7.36 15.50 -31.04
C SER A 121 -6.39 14.31 -31.10
N GLU A 122 -6.73 13.21 -30.40
CA GLU A 122 -5.88 12.03 -30.35
C GLU A 122 -6.74 10.76 -30.13
N VAL A 123 -6.28 9.65 -30.68
CA VAL A 123 -6.85 8.31 -30.53
C VAL A 123 -5.75 7.33 -30.18
N LEU A 124 -5.83 6.71 -29.02
CA LEU A 124 -4.91 5.67 -28.59
C LEU A 124 -5.65 4.34 -28.52
N ILE A 125 -5.13 3.32 -29.20
CA ILE A 125 -5.72 1.97 -29.21
C ILE A 125 -4.66 0.99 -28.72
N LYS A 126 -5.00 0.28 -27.65
CA LYS A 126 -4.22 -0.84 -27.11
C LYS A 126 -5.05 -2.11 -27.20
N LYS A 127 -4.43 -3.21 -27.55
CA LYS A 127 -5.02 -4.55 -27.46
C LYS A 127 -4.06 -5.47 -26.74
N GLU A 128 -4.41 -5.81 -25.53
CA GLU A 128 -3.84 -6.93 -24.78
C GLU A 128 -4.81 -8.11 -24.87
N ASP A 129 -5.47 -8.44 -23.80
CA ASP A 129 -6.54 -9.44 -23.77
C ASP A 129 -7.85 -8.88 -24.37
N ARG A 130 -8.12 -7.60 -24.11
CA ARG A 130 -9.23 -6.80 -24.62
C ARG A 130 -8.73 -5.50 -25.25
N PHE A 131 -9.56 -4.83 -26.02
CA PHE A 131 -9.27 -3.48 -26.47
C PHE A 131 -9.40 -2.50 -25.29
N LEU A 132 -8.46 -1.58 -25.20
CA LEU A 132 -8.50 -0.36 -24.40
C LEU A 132 -8.30 0.80 -25.36
N VAL A 133 -9.27 1.71 -25.41
CA VAL A 133 -9.24 2.84 -26.32
C VAL A 133 -9.39 4.13 -25.53
N GLU A 134 -8.45 5.04 -25.71
CA GLU A 134 -8.54 6.39 -25.16
C GLU A 134 -8.77 7.38 -26.32
N LEU A 135 -9.82 8.20 -26.18
CA LEU A 135 -10.15 9.27 -27.11
C LEU A 135 -9.99 10.60 -26.40
N TYR A 136 -9.32 11.53 -27.06
CA TYR A 136 -9.16 12.89 -26.57
C TYR A 136 -10.01 13.85 -27.42
N LEU A 137 -11.00 14.47 -26.79
CA LEU A 137 -11.87 15.45 -27.42
C LEU A 137 -11.15 16.79 -27.54
N SER A 138 -11.29 17.46 -28.70
CA SER A 138 -10.75 18.80 -28.91
C SER A 138 -11.53 19.88 -28.18
N ASN A 139 -12.87 19.78 -28.17
CA ASN A 139 -13.79 20.68 -27.49
C ASN A 139 -14.87 19.90 -26.71
N LEU A 140 -15.16 20.32 -25.49
CA LEU A 140 -16.21 19.74 -24.64
C LEU A 140 -17.55 20.48 -24.75
N ASP A 141 -17.53 21.75 -25.15
CA ASP A 141 -18.69 22.66 -24.99
C ASP A 141 -19.77 22.49 -26.07
N ASP A 142 -19.47 21.80 -27.18
CA ASP A 142 -20.36 21.69 -28.34
C ASP A 142 -20.93 20.27 -28.56
N ILE A 143 -20.83 19.37 -27.56
CA ILE A 143 -21.16 17.97 -27.76
C ILE A 143 -22.57 17.65 -27.28
N GLU A 144 -23.44 17.16 -28.20
CA GLU A 144 -24.77 16.65 -27.86
C GLU A 144 -24.70 15.51 -26.82
N ASN A 145 -25.73 15.36 -25.99
CA ASN A 145 -25.79 14.42 -24.85
C ASN A 145 -25.62 12.93 -25.21
N ASN A 146 -25.51 12.56 -26.50
CA ASN A 146 -25.40 11.17 -26.96
C ASN A 146 -24.07 10.82 -27.65
N TYR A 147 -23.07 11.70 -27.59
CA TYR A 147 -21.78 11.47 -28.27
C TYR A 147 -21.09 10.18 -27.81
N VAL A 148 -21.22 9.78 -26.56
CA VAL A 148 -20.66 8.53 -26.04
C VAL A 148 -21.21 7.33 -26.82
N GLN A 149 -22.53 7.27 -27.03
CA GLN A 149 -23.17 6.17 -27.75
C GLN A 149 -22.74 6.14 -29.24
N ILE A 150 -22.53 7.31 -29.83
CA ILE A 150 -22.05 7.44 -31.20
C ILE A 150 -20.60 6.90 -31.28
N LEU A 151 -19.75 7.28 -30.34
CA LEU A 151 -18.36 6.80 -30.27
C LEU A 151 -18.29 5.28 -29.99
N GLU A 152 -19.09 4.74 -29.08
CA GLU A 152 -19.20 3.30 -28.85
C GLU A 152 -19.52 2.54 -30.14
N LYS A 153 -20.49 3.04 -30.92
CA LYS A 153 -20.88 2.44 -32.19
C LYS A 153 -19.73 2.51 -33.22
N ILE A 154 -19.09 3.66 -33.37
CA ILE A 154 -17.95 3.83 -34.29
C ILE A 154 -16.83 2.85 -33.91
N LEU A 155 -16.46 2.80 -32.64
CA LEU A 155 -15.41 1.92 -32.12
C LEU A 155 -15.75 0.45 -32.35
N THR A 156 -16.99 0.04 -32.07
CA THR A 156 -17.48 -1.32 -32.26
C THR A 156 -17.43 -1.70 -33.75
N ASP A 157 -17.86 -0.80 -34.65
CA ASP A 157 -17.88 -1.06 -36.10
C ASP A 157 -16.46 -1.15 -36.69
N VAL A 158 -15.52 -0.33 -36.22
CA VAL A 158 -14.14 -0.31 -36.70
C VAL A 158 -13.32 -1.47 -36.14
N LEU A 159 -13.40 -1.70 -34.84
CA LEU A 159 -12.58 -2.71 -34.14
C LEU A 159 -13.17 -4.12 -34.23
N LYS A 160 -14.40 -4.26 -34.74
CA LYS A 160 -15.12 -5.54 -34.91
C LYS A 160 -15.29 -6.32 -33.62
N GLU A 161 -15.34 -5.60 -32.50
CA GLU A 161 -15.56 -6.11 -31.18
C GLU A 161 -16.43 -5.11 -30.39
N LYS A 162 -17.37 -5.58 -29.58
CA LYS A 162 -18.27 -4.68 -28.85
C LYS A 162 -17.48 -3.86 -27.83
N ILE A 163 -17.48 -2.56 -28.01
CA ILE A 163 -16.76 -1.59 -27.18
C ILE A 163 -17.77 -0.78 -26.40
N VAL A 164 -17.52 -0.59 -25.11
CA VAL A 164 -18.36 0.16 -24.19
C VAL A 164 -17.56 1.24 -23.47
N PHE A 165 -18.24 2.30 -23.10
CA PHE A 165 -17.67 3.43 -22.37
C PHE A 165 -17.31 3.03 -20.93
N ASN A 166 -16.15 3.47 -20.47
CA ASN A 166 -15.68 3.32 -19.10
C ASN A 166 -15.71 4.68 -18.40
N GLU A 167 -16.82 4.98 -17.76
CA GLU A 167 -17.05 6.27 -17.08
C GLU A 167 -16.02 6.48 -15.96
N GLU A 168 -15.73 5.45 -15.16
CA GLU A 168 -14.85 5.53 -13.99
C GLU A 168 -13.39 5.88 -14.35
N ALA A 169 -12.94 5.48 -15.55
CA ALA A 169 -11.60 5.79 -16.03
C ALA A 169 -11.53 7.08 -16.87
N SER A 170 -12.66 7.69 -17.18
CA SER A 170 -12.76 8.88 -18.02
C SER A 170 -12.65 10.14 -17.18
N VAL A 171 -11.88 11.13 -17.64
CA VAL A 171 -11.66 12.39 -16.90
C VAL A 171 -11.56 13.56 -17.87
N GLY A 172 -12.43 14.55 -17.73
CA GLY A 172 -12.42 15.74 -18.57
C GLY A 172 -12.62 15.41 -20.04
N ASN A 173 -11.71 15.84 -20.90
CA ASN A 173 -11.76 15.58 -22.32
C ASN A 173 -11.21 14.19 -22.74
N ARG A 174 -10.68 13.40 -21.81
CA ARG A 174 -10.21 12.04 -22.05
C ARG A 174 -11.29 11.04 -21.74
N LEU A 175 -11.77 10.39 -22.79
CA LEU A 175 -12.78 9.34 -22.73
C LEU A 175 -12.11 7.98 -22.87
N ASN A 176 -12.48 7.05 -22.00
CA ASN A 176 -11.96 5.69 -22.00
C ASN A 176 -13.04 4.71 -22.43
N PHE A 177 -12.68 3.81 -23.32
CA PHE A 177 -13.54 2.74 -23.79
C PHE A 177 -12.80 1.42 -23.71
N LEU A 178 -13.54 0.32 -23.52
CA LEU A 178 -12.96 -1.01 -23.45
C LEU A 178 -13.89 -2.05 -24.07
N SER A 179 -13.35 -3.21 -24.44
CA SER A 179 -14.19 -4.33 -24.86
C SER A 179 -15.19 -4.68 -23.76
N GLU A 180 -16.46 -4.91 -24.16
CA GLU A 180 -17.55 -5.25 -23.23
C GLU A 180 -17.20 -6.51 -22.41
N ASP A 181 -17.56 -6.49 -21.15
CA ASP A 181 -17.41 -7.66 -20.27
C ASP A 181 -18.31 -8.81 -20.77
N LYS A 182 -17.81 -10.03 -20.73
CA LYS A 182 -18.55 -11.25 -21.14
C LYS A 182 -19.41 -11.81 -20.02
N TYR A 183 -19.11 -11.41 -18.79
CA TYR A 183 -19.77 -11.86 -17.59
C TYR A 183 -20.31 -10.66 -16.82
N VAL A 184 -21.34 -10.89 -16.05
CA VAL A 184 -21.94 -9.89 -15.14
C VAL A 184 -21.72 -10.34 -13.71
N MET A 185 -21.35 -9.41 -12.86
CA MET A 185 -21.17 -9.64 -11.44
C MET A 185 -22.24 -8.89 -10.64
N ALA A 186 -22.84 -9.55 -9.66
CA ALA A 186 -23.67 -8.91 -8.65
C ALA A 186 -22.98 -9.03 -7.30
N ILE A 187 -22.83 -7.92 -6.58
CA ILE A 187 -22.22 -7.86 -5.27
C ILE A 187 -23.28 -7.59 -4.22
N GLY A 188 -23.39 -8.46 -3.23
CA GLY A 188 -24.18 -8.24 -2.03
C GLY A 188 -23.28 -7.90 -0.86
N ILE A 189 -23.55 -6.81 -0.17
CA ILE A 189 -22.79 -6.39 1.01
C ILE A 189 -23.71 -6.41 2.22
N ALA A 190 -23.28 -7.07 3.30
CA ALA A 190 -23.93 -7.04 4.59
C ALA A 190 -22.88 -6.73 5.67
N SER A 191 -23.18 -5.81 6.57
CA SER A 191 -22.31 -5.46 7.69
C SER A 191 -23.12 -5.36 8.96
N THR A 192 -22.52 -5.80 10.06
CA THR A 192 -23.11 -5.64 11.39
C THR A 192 -22.01 -5.24 12.37
N SER A 193 -22.36 -4.37 13.29
CA SER A 193 -21.44 -3.94 14.34
C SER A 193 -21.52 -4.86 15.57
N LYS A 194 -20.42 -5.00 16.28
CA LYS A 194 -20.34 -5.78 17.52
C LYS A 194 -20.76 -4.90 18.72
N ASP A 195 -21.55 -5.47 19.65
CA ASP A 195 -21.78 -4.93 21.00
C ASP A 195 -22.23 -3.46 21.06
N LYS A 196 -23.39 -3.11 20.55
CA LYS A 196 -23.96 -1.74 20.63
C LYS A 196 -23.07 -0.60 20.09
N ASN A 197 -21.92 -0.91 19.51
CA ASN A 197 -21.12 0.07 18.80
C ASN A 197 -21.84 0.42 17.48
N PRO A 198 -22.05 1.69 17.17
CA PRO A 198 -22.72 2.08 15.93
C PRO A 198 -21.85 1.86 14.68
N ILE A 199 -20.54 1.60 14.85
CA ILE A 199 -19.55 1.51 13.77
C ILE A 199 -18.87 0.15 13.82
N SER A 200 -18.85 -0.57 12.69
CA SER A 200 -18.05 -1.78 12.49
C SER A 200 -16.57 -1.42 12.35
N GLY A 201 -15.67 -2.25 12.87
CA GLY A 201 -14.24 -2.17 12.59
C GLY A 201 -13.87 -2.55 11.17
N ASP A 202 -14.73 -3.31 10.49
CA ASP A 202 -14.53 -3.77 9.13
C ASP A 202 -14.92 -2.70 8.12
N SER A 203 -14.19 -2.66 7.02
CA SER A 203 -14.47 -1.79 5.88
C SER A 203 -14.39 -2.57 4.58
N ILE A 204 -15.17 -2.16 3.59
CA ILE A 204 -15.27 -2.83 2.29
C ILE A 204 -14.99 -1.81 1.20
N LEU A 205 -14.22 -2.23 0.19
CA LEU A 205 -13.95 -1.49 -1.03
C LEU A 205 -14.44 -2.31 -2.22
N ASN A 206 -15.14 -1.65 -3.13
CA ASN A 206 -15.56 -2.21 -4.42
C ASN A 206 -15.40 -1.14 -5.48
N ILE A 207 -14.44 -1.33 -6.38
CA ILE A 207 -14.14 -0.38 -7.45
C ILE A 207 -13.81 -1.11 -8.75
N ARG A 208 -14.03 -0.43 -9.88
CA ARG A 208 -13.53 -0.86 -11.17
C ARG A 208 -12.15 -0.24 -11.44
N LEU A 209 -11.20 -1.07 -11.83
CA LEU A 209 -9.84 -0.63 -12.17
C LEU A 209 -9.80 -0.12 -13.62
N LYS A 210 -8.73 0.63 -13.96
CA LYS A 210 -8.56 1.22 -15.30
C LYS A 210 -8.55 0.20 -16.43
N ASP A 211 -8.07 -1.01 -16.18
CA ASP A 211 -8.06 -2.13 -17.13
C ASP A 211 -9.41 -2.88 -17.22
N GLY A 212 -10.44 -2.36 -16.52
CA GLY A 212 -11.78 -2.88 -16.52
C GLY A 212 -12.03 -4.06 -15.59
N LYS A 213 -11.02 -4.50 -14.82
CA LYS A 213 -11.21 -5.49 -13.76
C LYS A 213 -11.89 -4.88 -12.54
N TYR A 214 -12.55 -5.72 -11.77
CA TYR A 214 -13.15 -5.30 -10.49
C TYR A 214 -12.24 -5.69 -9.33
N LEU A 215 -12.02 -4.73 -8.45
CA LEU A 215 -11.39 -4.93 -7.17
C LEU A 215 -12.47 -5.00 -6.10
N VAL A 216 -12.50 -6.11 -5.37
CA VAL A 216 -13.28 -6.26 -4.14
C VAL A 216 -12.31 -6.52 -3.01
N ALA A 217 -12.34 -5.70 -1.98
CA ALA A 217 -11.45 -5.86 -0.84
C ALA A 217 -12.23 -5.67 0.47
N LEU A 218 -11.87 -6.49 1.46
CA LEU A 218 -12.33 -6.41 2.84
C LEU A 218 -11.14 -6.14 3.73
N SER A 219 -11.31 -5.26 4.71
CA SER A 219 -10.30 -4.98 5.72
C SER A 219 -10.93 -5.03 7.10
N ASP A 220 -10.35 -5.81 8.01
CA ASP A 220 -10.69 -5.85 9.43
C ASP A 220 -9.64 -5.06 10.21
N GLY A 221 -10.08 -3.98 10.88
CA GLY A 221 -9.25 -3.15 11.72
C GLY A 221 -9.10 -3.71 13.13
N MET A 222 -7.90 -3.71 13.67
CA MET A 222 -7.62 -4.24 15.01
C MET A 222 -8.42 -3.51 16.09
N GLY A 223 -9.18 -4.26 16.89
CA GLY A 223 -9.99 -3.75 17.98
C GLY A 223 -11.47 -3.61 17.62
N SER A 224 -12.13 -2.55 18.07
CA SER A 224 -13.55 -2.30 17.80
C SER A 224 -13.86 -0.80 17.73
N GLY A 225 -14.95 -0.46 17.04
CA GLY A 225 -15.46 0.90 16.93
C GLY A 225 -14.61 1.78 16.00
N GLU A 226 -14.64 3.08 16.26
CA GLU A 226 -14.12 4.10 15.35
C GLU A 226 -12.63 3.95 15.00
N LYS A 227 -11.78 3.58 15.97
CA LYS A 227 -10.34 3.42 15.72
C LYS A 227 -10.03 2.24 14.79
N ALA A 228 -10.72 1.12 14.97
CA ALA A 228 -10.60 -0.04 14.10
C ALA A 228 -11.09 0.31 12.68
N ASN A 229 -12.25 0.98 12.58
CA ASN A 229 -12.80 1.46 11.31
C ASN A 229 -11.86 2.45 10.59
N GLN A 230 -11.23 3.38 11.31
CA GLN A 230 -10.25 4.29 10.71
C GLN A 230 -9.05 3.54 10.14
N SER A 231 -8.58 2.49 10.81
CA SER A 231 -7.45 1.67 10.36
C SER A 231 -7.77 0.88 9.10
N SER A 232 -8.92 0.19 9.09
CA SER A 232 -9.38 -0.58 7.94
C SER A 232 -9.65 0.30 6.72
N ASN A 233 -10.33 1.44 6.91
CA ASN A 233 -10.56 2.42 5.84
C ASN A 233 -9.27 3.00 5.29
N GLN A 234 -8.29 3.28 6.15
CA GLN A 234 -6.99 3.78 5.71
C GLN A 234 -6.25 2.75 4.84
N ALA A 235 -6.26 1.48 5.24
CA ALA A 235 -5.64 0.41 4.47
C ALA A 235 -6.29 0.27 3.09
N LEU A 236 -7.63 0.28 3.01
CA LEU A 236 -8.37 0.22 1.74
C LEU A 236 -8.13 1.43 0.86
N LYS A 237 -8.11 2.64 1.43
CA LYS A 237 -7.84 3.86 0.67
C LYS A 237 -6.43 3.91 0.11
N MET A 238 -5.45 3.37 0.84
CA MET A 238 -4.09 3.20 0.32
C MET A 238 -4.05 2.18 -0.81
N LEU A 239 -4.75 1.05 -0.68
CA LEU A 239 -4.87 0.02 -1.71
C LEU A 239 -5.46 0.60 -3.00
N GLU A 240 -6.59 1.30 -2.89
CA GLU A 240 -7.26 1.99 -3.99
C GLU A 240 -6.30 2.93 -4.73
N ASN A 241 -5.67 3.84 -3.99
CA ASN A 241 -4.76 4.83 -4.58
C ASN A 241 -3.55 4.19 -5.29
N LEU A 242 -2.96 3.14 -4.71
CA LEU A 242 -1.81 2.45 -5.28
C LEU A 242 -2.19 1.71 -6.57
N LEU A 243 -3.27 0.95 -6.55
CA LEU A 243 -3.73 0.20 -7.73
C LEU A 243 -4.19 1.13 -8.86
N LEU A 244 -4.91 2.22 -8.54
CA LEU A 244 -5.28 3.24 -9.54
C LEU A 244 -4.08 4.01 -10.10
N SER A 245 -2.98 4.09 -9.32
CA SER A 245 -1.72 4.68 -9.78
C SER A 245 -0.86 3.72 -10.61
N GLY A 246 -1.29 2.45 -10.79
CA GLY A 246 -0.60 1.47 -11.63
C GLY A 246 0.42 0.59 -10.89
N PHE A 247 0.42 0.60 -9.55
CA PHE A 247 1.21 -0.36 -8.78
C PHE A 247 0.58 -1.76 -8.90
N ASP A 248 1.42 -2.78 -8.97
CA ASP A 248 0.96 -4.17 -8.89
C ASP A 248 0.43 -4.51 -7.48
N LYS A 249 -0.36 -5.57 -7.39
CA LYS A 249 -1.02 -6.00 -6.15
C LYS A 249 -0.01 -6.30 -5.03
N GLU A 250 1.06 -7.02 -5.36
CA GLU A 250 2.09 -7.45 -4.41
C GLU A 250 2.83 -6.22 -3.83
N THR A 251 3.27 -5.32 -4.70
CA THR A 251 3.92 -4.06 -4.29
C THR A 251 2.98 -3.19 -3.47
N SER A 252 1.70 -3.12 -3.82
CA SER A 252 0.70 -2.35 -3.07
C SER A 252 0.54 -2.89 -1.64
N ILE A 253 0.43 -4.21 -1.47
CA ILE A 253 0.33 -4.85 -0.15
C ILE A 253 1.58 -4.60 0.68
N ASP A 254 2.78 -4.73 0.11
CA ASP A 254 4.05 -4.48 0.80
C ASP A 254 4.17 -3.04 1.29
N LEU A 255 3.76 -2.07 0.47
CA LEU A 255 3.76 -0.65 0.82
C LEU A 255 2.75 -0.33 1.94
N ILE A 256 1.55 -0.90 1.88
CA ILE A 256 0.52 -0.75 2.93
C ILE A 256 1.03 -1.31 4.24
N ASN A 257 1.55 -2.55 4.25
CA ASN A 257 2.11 -3.17 5.45
C ASN A 257 3.21 -2.32 6.06
N THR A 258 4.15 -1.83 5.24
CA THR A 258 5.24 -0.98 5.69
C THR A 258 4.74 0.34 6.28
N SER A 259 3.71 0.95 5.67
CA SER A 259 3.11 2.20 6.14
C SER A 259 2.35 2.04 7.46
N LEU A 260 1.59 0.96 7.61
CA LEU A 260 0.84 0.68 8.84
C LEU A 260 1.79 0.38 10.02
N MET A 261 2.87 -0.37 9.79
CA MET A 261 3.87 -0.70 10.82
C MET A 261 4.71 0.49 11.27
N SER A 262 4.82 1.56 10.48
CA SER A 262 5.63 2.74 10.81
C SER A 262 4.97 3.72 11.78
N LYS A 263 3.69 3.54 12.10
CA LYS A 263 2.97 4.39 13.05
C LYS A 263 3.29 4.00 14.50
N GLU A 264 3.44 4.99 15.38
CA GLU A 264 3.79 4.81 16.81
C GLU A 264 2.75 4.00 17.61
N ASN A 265 1.52 3.94 17.15
CA ASN A 265 0.49 3.06 17.69
C ASN A 265 0.43 1.85 16.76
N GLU A 266 0.81 0.67 17.23
CA GLU A 266 0.71 -0.61 16.52
C GLU A 266 -0.70 -0.78 15.90
N VAL A 267 -0.88 -0.19 14.72
CA VAL A 267 -2.14 -0.21 13.98
C VAL A 267 -2.04 -1.36 13.00
N PHE A 268 -2.84 -2.37 13.19
CA PHE A 268 -2.94 -3.51 12.30
C PHE A 268 -4.31 -3.54 11.64
N ALA A 269 -4.33 -3.89 10.37
CA ALA A 269 -5.53 -4.21 9.64
C ALA A 269 -5.23 -5.39 8.72
N THR A 270 -6.17 -6.31 8.60
CA THR A 270 -6.09 -7.37 7.59
C THR A 270 -6.59 -6.85 6.24
N LEU A 271 -6.16 -7.47 5.16
CA LEU A 271 -6.63 -7.18 3.82
C LEU A 271 -6.91 -8.50 3.09
N ASP A 272 -8.18 -8.72 2.77
CA ASP A 272 -8.62 -9.76 1.86
C ASP A 272 -8.97 -9.11 0.52
N ILE A 273 -8.30 -9.55 -0.57
CA ILE A 273 -8.36 -8.88 -1.87
C ILE A 273 -8.72 -9.88 -2.96
N ALA A 274 -9.77 -9.57 -3.72
CA ALA A 274 -10.12 -10.27 -4.95
C ALA A 274 -10.08 -9.29 -6.14
N ILE A 275 -9.39 -9.68 -7.21
CA ILE A 275 -9.42 -8.96 -8.49
C ILE A 275 -10.10 -9.89 -9.48
N ILE A 276 -11.21 -9.43 -10.07
CA ILE A 276 -12.12 -10.21 -10.89
C ILE A 276 -12.10 -9.64 -12.30
N ASP A 277 -11.71 -10.45 -13.28
CA ASP A 277 -11.74 -10.11 -14.69
C ASP A 277 -13.02 -10.63 -15.35
N LEU A 278 -14.01 -9.76 -15.52
CA LEU A 278 -15.29 -10.10 -16.14
C LEU A 278 -15.21 -10.30 -17.66
N TYR A 279 -14.12 -9.90 -18.30
CA TYR A 279 -13.88 -10.18 -19.71
C TYR A 279 -13.36 -11.61 -19.90
N LYS A 280 -12.50 -12.10 -19.03
CA LYS A 280 -11.95 -13.48 -19.07
C LYS A 280 -12.79 -14.48 -18.28
N GLY A 281 -13.42 -14.06 -17.20
CA GLY A 281 -14.19 -14.92 -16.29
C GLY A 281 -13.30 -15.58 -15.22
N ASN A 282 -12.30 -14.86 -14.74
CA ASN A 282 -11.40 -15.34 -13.67
C ASN A 282 -11.10 -14.23 -12.65
#